data_965de444ec8adf800e576f22a638e0a2
#
_entry.id   965de444ec8adf800e576f22a638e0a2
#
_cell.length_a   1.000
_cell.length_b   1.000
_cell.length_c   1.000
_cell.angle_alpha   90.00
_cell.angle_beta   90.00
_cell.angle_gamma   90.00
#
_symmetry.space_group_name_H-M   'P 1'
#
loop_
_entity.id
_entity.type
_entity.pdbx_description
1 polymer ?
#
loop_
_entity_poly.entity_id
_entity_poly.type
_entity_poly.pdbx_seq_one_letter_code
_entity_poly.pdbx_strand_id
1 'polypeptide(L)'
;NKSCDKTGPYAGVPYDGNDPEYRDFYHDNYEHNDKNAPWLTENTRFQDYWLRAVKEMIDCLEPELLYSDSGLPFDSDGHAHGLEAVAYLYNKSIEKYGFNNAVYTQKDRDAAVYKVGVLDIEKSQLPGIQEDPWETDTCIGNWFYDVRGVYKKPGHIIEMLVDIISKNGTMLLNILQRPDGTIDEWERWTLEEIGTWFDVCSEGVYGTRPWRVFGEGEARVIIDGFRESEVAWGSSDYRFTAKDNSVYAFMMHAPENRRAIVKSFDENEKIEKVELLGQDRRVRDLSEQLIEVVKER
;
A
#
# COMPACT_ATOMS: atom_id res chain seq x y z
N ASN A 1 -8.08 19.83 18.50
CA ASN A 1 -9.16 18.86 18.61
C ASN A 1 -10.24 19.38 19.55
N LYS A 2 -11.40 19.76 19.01
CA LYS A 2 -12.50 20.41 19.75
C LYS A 2 -13.09 19.58 20.90
N SER A 3 -12.79 18.32 21.01
CA SER A 3 -13.35 17.43 22.04
C SER A 3 -12.43 17.22 23.24
N CYS A 4 -11.14 17.48 23.12
CA CYS A 4 -10.17 17.12 24.16
C CYS A 4 -10.26 17.97 25.41
N ASP A 5 -10.72 19.21 25.31
CA ASP A 5 -10.82 20.16 26.39
C ASP A 5 -12.23 20.32 26.97
N LYS A 6 -13.22 19.67 26.40
CA LYS A 6 -14.64 19.84 26.74
C LYS A 6 -15.26 18.74 27.58
N THR A 7 -14.69 17.55 27.53
CA THR A 7 -15.25 16.35 28.18
C THR A 7 -14.18 15.46 28.78
N GLY A 8 -14.55 14.63 29.73
CA GLY A 8 -13.69 13.65 30.35
C GLY A 8 -12.91 14.18 31.58
N PRO A 9 -12.04 13.37 32.18
CA PRO A 9 -11.35 13.68 33.44
C PRO A 9 -10.36 14.83 33.34
N TYR A 10 -9.97 15.24 32.13
CA TYR A 10 -9.04 16.34 31.87
C TYR A 10 -9.73 17.57 31.26
N ALA A 11 -11.07 17.64 31.31
CA ALA A 11 -11.80 18.82 30.85
C ALA A 11 -11.35 20.08 31.56
N GLY A 12 -11.00 21.11 30.79
CA GLY A 12 -10.53 22.39 31.35
C GLY A 12 -9.06 22.41 31.78
N VAL A 13 -8.31 21.32 31.64
CA VAL A 13 -6.86 21.34 31.84
C VAL A 13 -6.22 22.05 30.63
N PRO A 14 -5.34 23.05 30.86
CA PRO A 14 -4.62 23.70 29.78
C PRO A 14 -3.79 22.69 28.94
N TYR A 15 -3.76 22.88 27.64
CA TYR A 15 -2.91 22.16 26.70
C TYR A 15 -2.38 23.11 25.62
N ASP A 16 -1.33 22.73 24.94
CA ASP A 16 -0.61 23.58 23.97
C ASP A 16 -1.54 24.28 22.97
N GLY A 17 -2.55 23.59 22.45
CA GLY A 17 -3.47 24.12 21.44
C GLY A 17 -4.36 25.28 21.88
N ASN A 18 -4.47 25.56 23.19
CA ASN A 18 -5.18 26.72 23.73
C ASN A 18 -4.30 27.66 24.56
N ASP A 19 -2.99 27.35 24.63
CA ASP A 19 -2.02 28.21 25.31
C ASP A 19 -1.48 29.28 24.35
N PRO A 20 -1.57 30.56 24.66
CA PRO A 20 -1.03 31.64 23.83
C PRO A 20 0.48 31.53 23.53
N GLU A 21 1.26 30.90 24.41
CA GLU A 21 2.71 30.69 24.21
C GLU A 21 3.01 29.81 23.02
N TYR A 22 2.14 28.84 22.71
CA TYR A 22 2.31 27.89 21.60
C TYR A 22 1.48 28.24 20.35
N ARG A 23 0.95 29.46 20.28
CA ARG A 23 0.05 29.90 19.20
C ARG A 23 0.66 29.72 17.79
N ASP A 24 1.98 29.84 17.67
CA ASP A 24 2.69 29.70 16.39
C ASP A 24 2.64 28.26 15.82
N PHE A 25 2.39 27.26 16.69
CA PHE A 25 2.22 25.87 16.29
C PHE A 25 0.78 25.49 15.95
N TYR A 26 -0.18 26.32 16.34
CA TYR A 26 -1.61 26.03 16.19
C TYR A 26 -2.33 27.19 15.52
N HIS A 27 -3.34 26.84 14.72
CA HIS A 27 -4.22 27.83 14.11
C HIS A 27 -5.36 28.20 15.04
N ASP A 28 -5.88 29.41 14.86
CA ASP A 28 -7.06 29.85 15.58
C ASP A 28 -8.20 28.84 15.39
N ASN A 29 -8.90 28.54 16.49
CA ASN A 29 -10.05 27.65 16.42
C ASN A 29 -11.08 28.21 15.45
N TYR A 30 -11.31 27.48 14.36
CA TYR A 30 -12.35 27.79 13.41
C TYR A 30 -13.60 26.97 13.74
N GLU A 31 -14.75 27.65 13.78
CA GLU A 31 -16.01 26.94 14.01
C GLU A 31 -16.41 26.18 12.76
N HIS A 32 -16.17 24.91 12.78
CA HIS A 32 -16.69 24.00 11.77
C HIS A 32 -18.17 23.78 11.95
N ASN A 33 -18.92 24.03 10.89
CA ASN A 33 -20.32 23.63 10.80
C ASN A 33 -20.50 22.19 10.34
N ASP A 34 -19.49 21.60 9.72
CA ASP A 34 -19.55 20.20 9.26
C ASP A 34 -19.21 19.26 10.41
N LYS A 35 -20.24 18.54 10.87
CA LYS A 35 -20.09 17.52 11.91
C LYS A 35 -19.50 16.20 11.41
N ASN A 36 -19.45 16.02 10.10
CA ASN A 36 -19.06 14.76 9.47
C ASN A 36 -17.58 14.72 9.05
N ALA A 37 -16.93 15.88 8.99
CA ALA A 37 -15.51 15.99 8.62
C ALA A 37 -14.75 16.90 9.59
N PRO A 38 -14.58 16.50 10.86
CA PRO A 38 -13.99 17.37 11.90
C PRO A 38 -12.50 17.69 11.68
N TRP A 39 -11.81 16.99 10.79
CA TRP A 39 -10.40 17.23 10.42
C TRP A 39 -10.24 18.11 9.18
N LEU A 40 -11.26 18.27 8.36
CA LEU A 40 -11.25 19.21 7.25
C LEU A 40 -11.50 20.62 7.77
N THR A 41 -10.82 21.60 7.21
CA THR A 41 -10.93 22.99 7.63
C THR A 41 -11.30 23.90 6.48
N GLU A 42 -12.23 24.81 6.75
CA GLU A 42 -12.58 25.95 5.88
C GLU A 42 -11.72 27.19 6.19
N ASN A 43 -10.77 27.11 7.13
CA ASN A 43 -9.90 28.21 7.49
C ASN A 43 -8.89 28.49 6.38
N THR A 44 -9.14 29.54 5.59
CA THR A 44 -8.31 29.91 4.45
C THR A 44 -6.86 30.23 4.84
N ARG A 45 -6.63 30.82 6.03
CA ARG A 45 -5.27 31.09 6.53
C ARG A 45 -4.50 29.79 6.78
N PHE A 46 -5.20 28.75 7.25
CA PHE A 46 -4.59 27.44 7.41
C PHE A 46 -4.31 26.79 6.06
N GLN A 47 -5.25 26.86 5.12
CA GLN A 47 -5.09 26.32 3.76
C GLN A 47 -3.88 26.95 3.06
N ASP A 48 -3.74 28.28 3.12
CA ASP A 48 -2.57 29.02 2.59
C ASP A 48 -1.26 28.62 3.28
N TYR A 49 -1.29 28.46 4.61
CA TYR A 49 -0.12 28.02 5.37
C TYR A 49 0.27 26.59 4.99
N TRP A 50 -0.70 25.67 4.94
CA TRP A 50 -0.51 24.27 4.55
C TRP A 50 0.14 24.20 3.16
N LEU A 51 -0.38 24.91 2.18
CA LEU A 51 0.16 24.90 0.82
C LEU A 51 1.61 25.40 0.79
N ARG A 52 1.91 26.48 1.51
CA ARG A 52 3.30 26.97 1.60
C ARG A 52 4.24 25.96 2.25
N ALA A 53 3.82 25.33 3.35
CA ALA A 53 4.61 24.32 4.04
C ALA A 53 4.86 23.09 3.16
N VAL A 54 3.85 22.63 2.41
CA VAL A 54 4.00 21.50 1.47
C VAL A 54 4.96 21.86 0.33
N LYS A 55 4.86 23.07 -0.24
CA LYS A 55 5.80 23.53 -1.27
C LYS A 55 7.23 23.64 -0.75
N GLU A 56 7.41 24.19 0.44
CA GLU A 56 8.72 24.24 1.10
C GLU A 56 9.29 22.84 1.35
N MET A 57 8.47 21.91 1.81
CA MET A 57 8.86 20.51 1.96
C MET A 57 9.29 19.89 0.61
N ILE A 58 8.55 20.13 -0.46
CA ILE A 58 8.89 19.66 -1.80
C ILE A 58 10.23 20.26 -2.26
N ASP A 59 10.45 21.54 -2.03
CA ASP A 59 11.71 22.21 -2.41
C ASP A 59 12.92 21.72 -1.59
N CYS A 60 12.72 21.44 -0.31
CA CYS A 60 13.80 21.02 0.59
C CYS A 60 14.15 19.53 0.48
N LEU A 61 13.15 18.66 0.28
CA LEU A 61 13.33 17.21 0.33
C LEU A 61 13.31 16.57 -1.06
N GLU A 62 12.82 17.28 -2.07
CA GLU A 62 12.66 16.78 -3.45
C GLU A 62 12.03 15.38 -3.52
N PRO A 63 10.88 15.15 -2.85
CA PRO A 63 10.28 13.82 -2.77
C PRO A 63 9.79 13.34 -4.14
N GLU A 64 9.91 12.04 -4.40
CA GLU A 64 9.33 11.40 -5.57
C GLU A 64 7.92 10.85 -5.28
N LEU A 65 7.53 10.78 -4.00
CA LEU A 65 6.17 10.40 -3.58
C LEU A 65 5.66 11.38 -2.52
N LEU A 66 4.45 11.88 -2.73
CA LEU A 66 3.68 12.64 -1.76
C LEU A 66 2.41 11.87 -1.43
N TYR A 67 2.26 11.48 -0.17
CA TYR A 67 1.14 10.72 0.33
C TYR A 67 0.14 11.61 1.06
N SER A 68 -1.14 11.49 0.73
CA SER A 68 -2.23 12.08 1.48
C SER A 68 -3.07 10.99 2.15
N ASP A 69 -3.05 10.97 3.49
CA ASP A 69 -3.86 10.04 4.30
C ASP A 69 -5.34 10.45 4.32
N SER A 70 -5.84 10.87 3.20
CA SER A 70 -7.24 11.25 2.95
C SER A 70 -7.43 11.50 1.45
N GLY A 71 -8.54 12.13 1.08
CA GLY A 71 -8.73 12.71 -0.25
C GLY A 71 -7.83 13.91 -0.52
N LEU A 72 -7.96 14.48 -1.69
CA LEU A 72 -7.26 15.70 -2.07
C LEU A 72 -7.74 16.88 -1.21
N PRO A 73 -6.88 17.60 -0.46
CA PRO A 73 -7.28 18.75 0.33
C PRO A 73 -7.58 19.94 -0.58
N PHE A 74 -8.48 20.77 -0.26
CA PHE A 74 -9.54 20.86 0.72
C PHE A 74 -10.87 20.94 -0.01
N ASP A 75 -11.96 20.32 0.52
CA ASP A 75 -13.26 20.33 -0.17
C ASP A 75 -13.86 21.73 -0.26
N SER A 76 -13.66 22.56 0.77
CA SER A 76 -14.26 23.87 0.89
C SER A 76 -13.82 24.87 -0.18
N ASP A 77 -12.68 24.65 -0.81
CA ASP A 77 -12.14 25.50 -1.89
C ASP A 77 -12.19 24.82 -3.28
N GLY A 78 -12.90 23.70 -3.37
CA GLY A 78 -12.95 22.90 -4.58
C GLY A 78 -11.61 22.21 -4.89
N HIS A 79 -10.86 21.87 -3.85
CA HIS A 79 -9.53 21.25 -3.90
C HIS A 79 -8.43 22.14 -4.54
N ALA A 80 -8.62 23.45 -4.62
CA ALA A 80 -7.68 24.35 -5.30
C ALA A 80 -6.27 24.26 -4.70
N HIS A 81 -6.15 24.31 -3.36
CA HIS A 81 -4.85 24.18 -2.67
C HIS A 81 -4.23 22.79 -2.86
N GLY A 82 -5.03 21.73 -2.80
CA GLY A 82 -4.56 20.37 -3.05
C GLY A 82 -4.06 20.17 -4.48
N LEU A 83 -4.82 20.63 -5.47
CA LEU A 83 -4.44 20.59 -6.89
C LEU A 83 -3.17 21.38 -7.15
N GLU A 84 -3.01 22.56 -6.52
CA GLU A 84 -1.80 23.38 -6.65
C GLU A 84 -0.57 22.70 -6.05
N ALA A 85 -0.71 22.01 -4.91
CA ALA A 85 0.37 21.23 -4.31
C ALA A 85 0.82 20.08 -5.21
N VAL A 86 -0.13 19.33 -5.79
CA VAL A 86 0.17 18.23 -6.72
C VAL A 86 0.81 18.74 -8.01
N ALA A 87 0.28 19.82 -8.58
CA ALA A 87 0.86 20.46 -9.76
C ALA A 87 2.30 20.96 -9.49
N TYR A 88 2.54 21.49 -8.30
CA TYR A 88 3.86 21.91 -7.86
C TYR A 88 4.85 20.73 -7.80
N LEU A 89 4.46 19.63 -7.17
CA LEU A 89 5.25 18.41 -7.11
C LEU A 89 5.63 17.90 -8.51
N TYR A 90 4.65 17.78 -9.39
CA TYR A 90 4.87 17.27 -10.75
C TYR A 90 5.75 18.20 -11.59
N ASN A 91 5.55 19.52 -11.48
CA ASN A 91 6.38 20.50 -12.19
C ASN A 91 7.83 20.46 -11.69
N LYS A 92 8.07 20.35 -10.37
CA LYS A 92 9.42 20.19 -9.83
C LYS A 92 10.09 18.90 -10.30
N SER A 93 9.34 17.82 -10.38
CA SER A 93 9.83 16.57 -10.95
C SER A 93 10.22 16.73 -12.43
N ILE A 94 9.39 17.41 -13.23
CA ILE A 94 9.67 17.69 -14.65
C ILE A 94 10.90 18.60 -14.80
N GLU A 95 11.03 19.65 -13.96
CA GLU A 95 12.21 20.51 -13.94
C GLU A 95 13.50 19.73 -13.71
N LYS A 96 13.46 18.75 -12.79
CA LYS A 96 14.61 17.95 -12.41
C LYS A 96 14.97 16.86 -13.42
N TYR A 97 13.99 16.14 -13.94
CA TYR A 97 14.20 14.91 -14.73
C TYR A 97 13.86 15.07 -16.22
N GLY A 98 13.20 16.17 -16.63
CA GLY A 98 12.70 16.35 -17.98
C GLY A 98 11.37 15.64 -18.26
N PHE A 99 10.85 14.89 -17.30
CA PHE A 99 9.54 14.23 -17.32
C PHE A 99 9.02 14.09 -15.88
N ASN A 100 7.73 13.82 -15.71
CA ASN A 100 7.20 13.57 -14.37
C ASN A 100 7.63 12.19 -13.86
N ASN A 101 8.47 12.17 -12.82
CA ASN A 101 8.92 10.98 -12.09
C ASN A 101 8.32 10.94 -10.66
N ALA A 102 7.42 11.85 -10.33
CA ALA A 102 6.80 11.92 -9.02
C ALA A 102 5.38 11.33 -9.05
N VAL A 103 4.97 10.83 -7.89
CA VAL A 103 3.65 10.23 -7.66
C VAL A 103 2.98 10.93 -6.48
N TYR A 104 1.70 11.23 -6.64
CA TYR A 104 0.83 11.62 -5.54
C TYR A 104 -0.16 10.48 -5.26
N THR A 105 -0.32 10.07 -4.02
CA THR A 105 -1.27 9.03 -3.60
C THR A 105 -2.35 9.60 -2.70
N GLN A 106 -3.57 9.12 -2.84
CA GLN A 106 -4.73 9.63 -2.12
C GLN A 106 -5.84 8.58 -2.00
N LYS A 107 -6.73 8.77 -1.03
CA LYS A 107 -7.89 7.87 -0.78
C LYS A 107 -9.18 8.32 -1.45
N ASP A 108 -9.15 9.38 -2.24
CA ASP A 108 -10.33 9.93 -2.90
C ASP A 108 -10.73 9.10 -4.12
N ARG A 109 -12.01 8.77 -4.18
CA ARG A 109 -12.63 8.03 -5.28
C ARG A 109 -13.52 8.90 -6.17
N ASP A 110 -13.58 10.20 -5.94
CA ASP A 110 -14.30 11.12 -6.80
C ASP A 110 -13.64 11.15 -8.18
N ALA A 111 -14.45 10.95 -9.24
CA ALA A 111 -13.96 10.91 -10.60
C ALA A 111 -13.31 12.23 -11.07
N ALA A 112 -13.65 13.37 -10.45
CA ALA A 112 -13.07 14.66 -10.77
C ALA A 112 -11.62 14.81 -10.30
N VAL A 113 -11.28 14.19 -9.17
CA VAL A 113 -9.95 14.30 -8.55
C VAL A 113 -9.17 12.99 -8.53
N TYR A 114 -9.82 11.86 -8.74
CA TYR A 114 -9.21 10.53 -8.70
C TYR A 114 -8.00 10.38 -9.65
N LYS A 115 -8.07 10.92 -10.85
CA LYS A 115 -6.98 10.79 -11.85
C LYS A 115 -5.83 11.79 -11.67
N VAL A 116 -5.86 12.59 -10.64
CA VAL A 116 -4.75 13.49 -10.28
C VAL A 116 -3.58 12.71 -9.67
N GLY A 117 -3.87 11.59 -9.02
CA GLY A 117 -2.89 10.74 -8.36
C GLY A 117 -3.27 9.26 -8.41
N VAL A 118 -2.53 8.45 -7.68
CA VAL A 118 -2.77 7.02 -7.51
C VAL A 118 -3.77 6.82 -6.37
N LEU A 119 -4.79 5.99 -6.59
CA LEU A 119 -5.74 5.61 -5.55
C LEU A 119 -5.06 4.72 -4.51
N ASP A 120 -5.11 5.13 -3.25
CA ASP A 120 -4.76 4.31 -2.11
C ASP A 120 -6.02 3.78 -1.41
N ILE A 121 -5.99 2.51 -1.00
CA ILE A 121 -7.10 1.83 -0.34
C ILE A 121 -6.62 1.21 0.96
N GLU A 122 -6.93 1.84 2.07
CA GLU A 122 -6.47 1.39 3.38
C GLU A 122 -7.01 0.00 3.73
N LYS A 123 -6.07 -0.91 4.07
CA LYS A 123 -6.35 -2.28 4.56
C LYS A 123 -7.40 -3.01 3.72
N SER A 124 -7.35 -2.84 2.42
CA SER A 124 -8.30 -3.46 1.49
C SER A 124 -7.63 -3.78 0.16
N GLN A 125 -8.35 -4.40 -0.74
CA GLN A 125 -7.86 -4.80 -2.05
C GLN A 125 -8.94 -4.57 -3.10
N LEU A 126 -8.55 -4.55 -4.37
CA LEU A 126 -9.48 -4.49 -5.49
C LEU A 126 -9.79 -5.91 -6.03
N PRO A 127 -10.98 -6.11 -6.63
CA PRO A 127 -11.45 -7.46 -6.97
C PRO A 127 -10.74 -8.09 -8.16
N GLY A 128 -10.06 -7.30 -8.99
CA GLY A 128 -9.41 -7.77 -10.21
C GLY A 128 -8.41 -6.76 -10.75
N ILE A 129 -7.88 -7.05 -11.94
CA ILE A 129 -6.92 -6.18 -12.62
C ILE A 129 -7.54 -4.80 -12.85
N GLN A 130 -6.81 -3.77 -12.45
CA GLN A 130 -7.17 -2.38 -12.70
C GLN A 130 -6.40 -1.84 -13.89
N GLU A 131 -7.02 -0.95 -14.65
CA GLU A 131 -6.39 -0.23 -15.75
C GLU A 131 -5.30 0.71 -15.23
N ASP A 132 -5.65 1.52 -14.23
CA ASP A 132 -4.74 2.43 -13.57
C ASP A 132 -4.04 1.72 -12.38
N PRO A 133 -2.76 2.01 -12.10
CA PRO A 133 -2.11 1.55 -10.88
C PRO A 133 -2.84 2.05 -9.63
N TRP A 134 -2.81 1.26 -8.57
CA TRP A 134 -3.38 1.59 -7.28
C TRP A 134 -2.44 1.16 -6.16
N GLU A 135 -2.67 1.67 -4.96
CA GLU A 135 -1.91 1.33 -3.76
C GLU A 135 -2.85 0.81 -2.67
N THR A 136 -2.34 -0.02 -1.79
CA THR A 136 -2.94 -0.30 -0.50
C THR A 136 -1.93 -0.08 0.59
N ASP A 137 -2.29 0.72 1.58
CA ASP A 137 -1.52 0.87 2.80
C ASP A 137 -2.00 -0.15 3.84
N THR A 138 -1.06 -0.84 4.44
CA THR A 138 -1.29 -1.83 5.49
C THR A 138 -0.17 -1.82 6.51
N CYS A 139 -0.29 -2.61 7.55
CA CYS A 139 0.69 -2.69 8.63
C CYS A 139 1.03 -4.14 8.99
N ILE A 140 2.22 -4.36 9.51
CA ILE A 140 2.61 -5.67 10.06
C ILE A 140 1.69 -6.08 11.21
N GLY A 141 1.32 -5.16 12.09
CA GLY A 141 0.46 -5.40 13.23
C GLY A 141 -0.67 -4.38 13.33
N ASN A 142 -0.38 -3.21 13.88
CA ASN A 142 -1.30 -2.08 13.97
C ASN A 142 -0.63 -0.84 13.36
N TRP A 143 -1.28 0.33 13.38
CA TRP A 143 -0.67 1.58 12.90
C TRP A 143 0.39 2.14 13.84
N PHE A 144 0.30 1.82 15.12
CA PHE A 144 1.21 2.28 16.15
C PHE A 144 1.75 1.11 16.96
N TYR A 145 2.96 1.24 17.49
CA TYR A 145 3.58 0.25 18.35
C TYR A 145 2.76 0.03 19.63
N ASP A 146 2.44 -1.22 19.91
CA ASP A 146 1.82 -1.66 21.16
C ASP A 146 2.56 -2.92 21.64
N VAL A 147 3.04 -2.92 22.88
CA VAL A 147 3.72 -4.08 23.51
C VAL A 147 2.86 -5.35 23.53
N ARG A 148 1.54 -5.21 23.34
CA ARG A 148 0.59 -6.32 23.23
C ARG A 148 0.20 -6.62 21.80
N GLY A 149 0.89 -6.00 20.84
CA GLY A 149 0.57 -6.11 19.42
C GLY A 149 0.61 -7.56 18.93
N VAL A 150 -0.29 -7.87 18.02
CA VAL A 150 -0.32 -9.14 17.27
C VAL A 150 0.14 -8.84 15.86
N TYR A 151 1.15 -9.55 15.41
CA TYR A 151 1.75 -9.34 14.10
C TYR A 151 1.23 -10.35 13.08
N LYS A 152 1.08 -9.90 11.84
CA LYS A 152 0.84 -10.78 10.69
C LYS A 152 2.03 -11.71 10.49
N LYS A 153 1.78 -12.93 10.09
CA LYS A 153 2.84 -13.86 9.70
C LYS A 153 3.47 -13.41 8.37
N PRO A 154 4.79 -13.63 8.17
CA PRO A 154 5.46 -13.28 6.92
C PRO A 154 4.76 -13.83 5.67
N GLY A 155 4.34 -15.09 5.69
CA GLY A 155 3.61 -15.73 4.60
C GLY A 155 2.33 -14.99 4.23
N HIS A 156 1.54 -14.56 5.23
CA HIS A 156 0.32 -13.79 4.98
C HIS A 156 0.60 -12.43 4.29
N ILE A 157 1.67 -11.74 4.69
CA ILE A 157 2.08 -10.48 4.04
C ILE A 157 2.51 -10.73 2.59
N ILE A 158 3.24 -11.81 2.34
CA ILE A 158 3.65 -12.22 1.00
C ILE A 158 2.44 -12.57 0.13
N GLU A 159 1.49 -13.32 0.66
CA GLU A 159 0.22 -13.66 -0.03
C GLU A 159 -0.57 -12.41 -0.41
N MET A 160 -0.67 -11.45 0.50
CA MET A 160 -1.29 -10.15 0.22
C MET A 160 -0.55 -9.40 -0.88
N LEU A 161 0.78 -9.28 -0.79
CA LEU A 161 1.60 -8.62 -1.79
C LEU A 161 1.40 -9.23 -3.18
N VAL A 162 1.46 -10.54 -3.27
CA VAL A 162 1.33 -11.27 -4.54
C VAL A 162 -0.07 -11.07 -5.15
N ASP A 163 -1.12 -11.12 -4.34
CA ASP A 163 -2.49 -10.84 -4.79
C ASP A 163 -2.63 -9.39 -5.29
N ILE A 164 -2.07 -8.42 -4.58
CA ILE A 164 -2.11 -7.00 -4.92
C ILE A 164 -1.40 -6.73 -6.25
N ILE A 165 -0.15 -7.17 -6.41
CA ILE A 165 0.64 -6.91 -7.63
C ILE A 165 0.06 -7.60 -8.86
N SER A 166 -0.57 -8.75 -8.70
CA SER A 166 -1.26 -9.45 -9.79
C SER A 166 -2.45 -8.66 -10.36
N LYS A 167 -2.93 -7.66 -9.62
CA LYS A 167 -4.09 -6.79 -9.95
C LYS A 167 -3.69 -5.35 -10.31
N ASN A 168 -2.42 -5.10 -10.62
CA ASN A 168 -1.83 -3.78 -10.92
C ASN A 168 -1.69 -2.88 -9.67
N GLY A 169 -1.65 -3.48 -8.47
CA GLY A 169 -1.49 -2.75 -7.23
C GLY A 169 -0.05 -2.71 -6.72
N THR A 170 0.19 -1.81 -5.79
CA THR A 170 1.39 -1.73 -4.95
C THR A 170 1.00 -1.80 -3.47
N MET A 171 1.92 -2.22 -2.62
CA MET A 171 1.66 -2.33 -1.18
C MET A 171 2.61 -1.43 -0.40
N LEU A 172 2.06 -0.53 0.39
CA LEU A 172 2.76 0.26 1.40
C LEU A 172 2.64 -0.45 2.74
N LEU A 173 3.73 -1.07 3.21
CA LEU A 173 3.75 -1.83 4.46
C LEU A 173 4.31 -0.97 5.60
N ASN A 174 3.46 -0.62 6.56
CA ASN A 174 3.86 0.11 7.75
C ASN A 174 4.58 -0.81 8.75
N ILE A 175 5.79 -0.37 9.14
CA ILE A 175 6.64 -1.00 10.13
C ILE A 175 6.55 -0.21 11.43
N LEU A 176 6.29 -0.89 12.55
CA LEU A 176 6.06 -0.24 13.82
C LEU A 176 7.37 0.07 14.53
N GLN A 177 7.57 1.32 14.86
CA GLN A 177 8.76 1.75 15.61
C GLN A 177 8.44 1.95 17.08
N ARG A 178 9.33 1.48 17.94
CA ARG A 178 9.32 1.83 19.35
C ARG A 178 9.60 3.33 19.53
N PRO A 179 9.26 3.92 20.68
CA PRO A 179 9.52 5.34 20.93
C PRO A 179 10.99 5.76 20.80
N ASP A 180 11.93 4.84 20.92
CA ASP A 180 13.36 5.06 20.73
C ASP A 180 13.84 4.92 19.26
N GLY A 181 12.92 4.68 18.33
CA GLY A 181 13.20 4.51 16.90
C GLY A 181 13.67 3.12 16.50
N THR A 182 13.74 2.17 17.43
CA THR A 182 14.04 0.77 17.10
C THR A 182 12.81 -0.02 16.69
N ILE A 183 13.00 -1.13 16.03
CA ILE A 183 11.96 -2.13 15.76
C ILE A 183 12.12 -3.31 16.72
N ASP A 184 11.04 -4.03 16.98
CA ASP A 184 11.12 -5.19 17.86
C ASP A 184 11.62 -6.45 17.14
N GLU A 185 11.84 -7.51 17.91
CA GLU A 185 12.43 -8.75 17.39
C GLU A 185 11.47 -9.49 16.44
N TRP A 186 10.15 -9.39 16.66
CA TRP A 186 9.16 -10.01 15.79
C TRP A 186 9.03 -9.31 14.46
N GLU A 187 9.06 -7.99 14.45
CA GLU A 187 9.08 -7.21 13.22
C GLU A 187 10.35 -7.46 12.43
N ARG A 188 11.50 -7.47 13.12
CA ARG A 188 12.79 -7.79 12.49
C ARG A 188 12.74 -9.16 11.84
N TRP A 189 12.31 -10.17 12.57
CA TRP A 189 12.18 -11.52 12.04
C TRP A 189 11.22 -11.57 10.83
N THR A 190 10.07 -10.92 10.93
CA THR A 190 9.11 -10.85 9.82
C THR A 190 9.73 -10.24 8.57
N LEU A 191 10.48 -9.15 8.71
CA LEU A 191 11.17 -8.50 7.59
C LEU A 191 12.29 -9.37 7.01
N GLU A 192 13.05 -10.07 7.85
CA GLU A 192 14.10 -11.00 7.42
C GLU A 192 13.53 -12.19 6.64
N GLU A 193 12.39 -12.74 7.07
CA GLU A 193 11.69 -13.82 6.34
C GLU A 193 11.16 -13.33 4.99
N ILE A 194 10.53 -12.14 4.95
CA ILE A 194 10.10 -11.51 3.70
C ILE A 194 11.31 -11.26 2.79
N GLY A 195 12.40 -10.73 3.31
CA GLY A 195 13.65 -10.50 2.58
C GLY A 195 14.19 -11.79 1.98
N THR A 196 14.20 -12.88 2.74
CA THR A 196 14.62 -14.21 2.26
C THR A 196 13.76 -14.70 1.09
N TRP A 197 12.45 -14.48 1.16
CA TRP A 197 11.55 -14.79 0.05
C TRP A 197 11.86 -13.93 -1.19
N PHE A 198 12.12 -12.63 -1.01
CA PHE A 198 12.52 -11.73 -2.10
C PHE A 198 13.85 -12.12 -2.76
N ASP A 199 14.81 -12.65 -2.01
CA ASP A 199 16.08 -13.16 -2.56
C ASP A 199 15.86 -14.24 -3.64
N VAL A 200 14.72 -14.92 -3.58
CA VAL A 200 14.34 -15.98 -4.53
C VAL A 200 13.33 -15.48 -5.56
N CYS A 201 12.30 -14.78 -5.14
CA CYS A 201 11.10 -14.52 -5.91
C CYS A 201 11.03 -13.08 -6.49
N SER A 202 12.00 -12.21 -6.21
CA SER A 202 11.99 -10.81 -6.62
C SER A 202 11.84 -10.60 -8.14
N GLU A 203 12.30 -11.54 -8.94
CA GLU A 203 12.15 -11.51 -10.40
C GLU A 203 10.69 -11.49 -10.85
N GLY A 204 9.83 -12.22 -10.14
CA GLY A 204 8.39 -12.24 -10.37
C GLY A 204 7.64 -11.01 -9.81
N VAL A 205 8.33 -10.15 -9.06
CA VAL A 205 7.74 -8.97 -8.43
C VAL A 205 8.19 -7.68 -9.15
N TYR A 206 9.50 -7.44 -9.22
CA TYR A 206 10.03 -6.16 -9.70
C TYR A 206 10.00 -6.03 -11.22
N GLY A 207 9.42 -4.90 -11.67
CA GLY A 207 9.32 -4.58 -13.09
C GLY A 207 8.29 -5.42 -13.84
N THR A 208 7.46 -6.18 -13.15
CA THR A 208 6.37 -6.96 -13.74
C THR A 208 5.10 -6.12 -13.91
N ARG A 209 4.15 -6.67 -14.65
CA ARG A 209 2.79 -6.18 -14.83
C ARG A 209 1.80 -7.33 -14.62
N PRO A 210 0.52 -7.06 -14.38
CA PRO A 210 -0.48 -8.13 -14.41
C PRO A 210 -0.44 -8.89 -15.73
N TRP A 211 -0.59 -10.19 -15.65
CA TRP A 211 -0.83 -10.98 -16.84
C TRP A 211 -2.27 -10.81 -17.31
N ARG A 212 -2.69 -11.44 -18.41
CA ARG A 212 -4.06 -11.36 -18.96
C ARG A 212 -5.16 -11.75 -17.95
N VAL A 213 -4.80 -12.59 -16.97
CA VAL A 213 -5.62 -12.91 -15.80
C VAL A 213 -4.78 -12.72 -14.54
N PHE A 214 -5.38 -12.20 -13.47
CA PHE A 214 -4.62 -11.98 -12.21
C PHE A 214 -4.36 -13.27 -11.45
N GLY A 215 -5.16 -14.31 -11.67
CA GLY A 215 -5.02 -15.58 -10.96
C GLY A 215 -6.07 -16.59 -11.35
N GLU A 216 -5.94 -17.77 -10.79
CA GLU A 216 -6.90 -18.87 -10.89
C GLU A 216 -7.08 -19.54 -9.53
N GLY A 217 -8.08 -20.43 -9.43
CA GLY A 217 -8.42 -21.16 -8.23
C GLY A 217 -9.76 -20.76 -7.63
N GLU A 218 -10.08 -21.33 -6.46
CA GLU A 218 -11.39 -21.16 -5.81
C GLU A 218 -11.38 -20.12 -4.70
N ALA A 219 -10.20 -19.83 -4.13
CA ALA A 219 -10.06 -18.88 -3.04
C ALA A 219 -10.46 -17.46 -3.47
N ARG A 220 -11.16 -16.77 -2.59
CA ARG A 220 -11.62 -15.40 -2.80
C ARG A 220 -11.11 -14.51 -1.69
N VAL A 221 -10.50 -13.39 -2.08
CA VAL A 221 -10.17 -12.32 -1.16
C VAL A 221 -11.45 -11.57 -0.84
N ILE A 222 -11.73 -11.41 0.44
CA ILE A 222 -12.90 -10.65 0.91
C ILE A 222 -12.54 -9.17 0.87
N ILE A 223 -13.33 -8.41 0.12
CA ILE A 223 -13.18 -6.97 -0.01
C ILE A 223 -14.30 -6.34 0.84
N ASP A 224 -13.96 -5.98 2.07
CA ASP A 224 -14.92 -5.41 3.02
C ASP A 224 -14.28 -4.27 3.85
N GLY A 225 -14.18 -3.10 3.23
CA GLY A 225 -13.68 -1.89 3.89
C GLY A 225 -12.29 -2.07 4.48
N PHE A 226 -12.11 -1.71 5.75
CA PHE A 226 -10.84 -1.79 6.49
C PHE A 226 -10.52 -3.20 7.03
N ARG A 227 -11.02 -4.26 6.42
CA ARG A 227 -10.81 -5.62 6.89
C ARG A 227 -9.90 -6.39 5.95
N GLU A 228 -8.77 -6.78 6.49
CA GLU A 228 -7.90 -7.78 5.90
C GLU A 228 -8.27 -9.13 6.50
N SER A 229 -8.69 -10.05 5.66
CA SER A 229 -8.99 -11.42 6.07
C SER A 229 -7.86 -12.35 5.67
N GLU A 230 -7.54 -13.29 6.54
CA GLU A 230 -6.76 -14.45 6.12
C GLU A 230 -7.56 -15.23 5.07
N VAL A 231 -6.92 -15.56 3.97
CA VAL A 231 -7.51 -16.36 2.89
C VAL A 231 -7.04 -17.80 3.04
N ALA A 232 -7.97 -18.73 3.00
CA ALA A 232 -7.63 -20.15 2.97
C ALA A 232 -7.24 -20.53 1.53
N TRP A 233 -5.97 -20.40 1.21
CA TRP A 233 -5.42 -20.75 -0.10
C TRP A 233 -5.31 -22.27 -0.25
N GLY A 234 -5.69 -22.75 -1.43
CA GLY A 234 -5.53 -24.15 -1.85
C GLY A 234 -4.42 -24.30 -2.89
N SER A 235 -4.03 -25.55 -3.16
CA SER A 235 -3.00 -25.88 -4.14
C SER A 235 -3.40 -25.62 -5.60
N SER A 236 -4.65 -25.25 -5.85
CA SER A 236 -5.15 -24.80 -7.15
C SER A 236 -5.19 -23.29 -7.30
N ASP A 237 -4.83 -22.55 -6.26
CA ASP A 237 -4.87 -21.10 -6.25
C ASP A 237 -3.52 -20.52 -6.66
N TYR A 238 -3.54 -19.76 -7.73
CA TYR A 238 -2.36 -19.08 -8.29
C TYR A 238 -2.64 -17.58 -8.46
N ARG A 239 -1.55 -16.81 -8.45
CA ARG A 239 -1.53 -15.41 -8.89
C ARG A 239 -0.47 -15.24 -9.96
N PHE A 240 -0.73 -14.36 -10.90
CA PHE A 240 0.12 -14.21 -12.08
C PHE A 240 0.61 -12.79 -12.25
N THR A 241 1.89 -12.68 -12.56
CA THR A 241 2.51 -11.48 -13.11
C THR A 241 3.24 -11.83 -14.40
N ALA A 242 3.58 -10.83 -15.19
CA ALA A 242 4.32 -11.02 -16.43
C ALA A 242 5.39 -9.97 -16.63
N LYS A 243 6.49 -10.36 -17.26
CA LYS A 243 7.58 -9.49 -17.67
C LYS A 243 8.22 -10.04 -18.94
N ASP A 244 8.36 -9.20 -19.94
CA ASP A 244 8.87 -9.57 -21.24
C ASP A 244 8.08 -10.79 -21.82
N ASN A 245 8.75 -11.90 -22.06
CA ASN A 245 8.14 -13.15 -22.56
C ASN A 245 7.88 -14.18 -21.46
N SER A 246 7.99 -13.80 -20.20
CA SER A 246 7.84 -14.68 -19.05
C SER A 246 6.58 -14.41 -18.28
N VAL A 247 5.92 -15.47 -17.83
CA VAL A 247 4.80 -15.42 -16.89
C VAL A 247 5.26 -16.04 -15.57
N TYR A 248 5.08 -15.33 -14.49
CA TYR A 248 5.38 -15.81 -13.14
C TYR A 248 4.09 -16.30 -12.49
N ALA A 249 4.03 -17.58 -12.17
CA ALA A 249 2.92 -18.21 -11.48
C ALA A 249 3.28 -18.39 -10.00
N PHE A 250 2.72 -17.54 -9.15
CA PHE A 250 2.86 -17.68 -7.70
C PHE A 250 1.84 -18.70 -7.19
N MET A 251 2.34 -19.81 -6.70
CA MET A 251 1.54 -20.85 -6.09
C MET A 251 1.23 -20.45 -4.66
N MET A 252 -0.05 -20.19 -4.37
CA MET A 252 -0.49 -19.66 -3.08
C MET A 252 -0.45 -20.69 -1.95
N HIS A 253 -0.45 -21.97 -2.30
CA HIS A 253 -0.29 -23.08 -1.37
C HIS A 253 0.40 -24.26 -2.06
N ALA A 254 1.44 -24.82 -1.44
CA ALA A 254 2.20 -25.92 -2.00
C ALA A 254 1.36 -27.20 -2.09
N PRO A 255 1.31 -27.90 -3.23
CA PRO A 255 0.56 -29.13 -3.38
C PRO A 255 1.23 -30.30 -2.66
N GLU A 256 0.48 -31.05 -1.84
CA GLU A 256 0.99 -32.21 -1.10
C GLU A 256 1.57 -33.31 -2.04
N ASN A 257 0.99 -33.44 -3.23
CA ASN A 257 1.41 -34.42 -4.22
C ASN A 257 2.57 -33.94 -5.11
N ARG A 258 3.15 -32.79 -4.82
CA ARG A 258 4.26 -32.17 -5.56
C ARG A 258 3.98 -31.88 -7.05
N ARG A 259 2.71 -31.77 -7.42
CA ARG A 259 2.30 -31.47 -8.80
C ARG A 259 1.58 -30.15 -8.84
N ALA A 260 2.16 -29.17 -9.53
CA ALA A 260 1.55 -27.89 -9.82
C ALA A 260 0.77 -27.98 -11.13
N ILE A 261 -0.51 -27.63 -11.11
CA ILE A 261 -1.37 -27.63 -12.29
C ILE A 261 -1.88 -26.22 -12.51
N VAL A 262 -1.46 -25.61 -13.61
CA VAL A 262 -1.87 -24.28 -14.03
C VAL A 262 -2.80 -24.40 -15.24
N LYS A 263 -4.02 -23.89 -15.11
CA LYS A 263 -5.08 -24.04 -16.12
C LYS A 263 -5.26 -22.81 -17.03
N SER A 264 -4.70 -21.68 -16.63
CA SER A 264 -4.88 -20.41 -17.33
C SER A 264 -4.11 -20.28 -18.64
N PHE A 265 -3.24 -21.21 -18.97
CA PHE A 265 -2.59 -21.23 -20.28
C PHE A 265 -3.48 -21.84 -21.36
N ASP A 266 -3.54 -21.20 -22.53
CA ASP A 266 -4.27 -21.71 -23.68
C ASP A 266 -3.59 -22.96 -24.25
N GLU A 267 -4.38 -23.88 -24.83
CA GLU A 267 -3.84 -25.12 -25.46
C GLU A 267 -2.87 -24.83 -26.60
N ASN A 268 -3.04 -23.73 -27.30
CA ASN A 268 -2.21 -23.32 -28.42
C ASN A 268 -0.95 -22.54 -28.00
N GLU A 269 -0.83 -22.16 -26.72
CA GLU A 269 0.36 -21.47 -26.25
C GLU A 269 1.55 -22.42 -26.17
N LYS A 270 2.63 -22.04 -26.84
CA LYS A 270 3.88 -22.78 -26.79
C LYS A 270 4.66 -22.38 -25.55
N ILE A 271 4.72 -23.24 -24.56
CA ILE A 271 5.61 -23.07 -23.40
C ILE A 271 6.97 -23.64 -23.78
N GLU A 272 8.01 -22.81 -23.83
CA GLU A 272 9.35 -23.21 -24.19
C GLU A 272 10.13 -23.78 -23.00
N LYS A 273 9.91 -23.21 -21.79
CA LYS A 273 10.61 -23.57 -20.57
C LYS A 273 9.74 -23.33 -19.35
N VAL A 274 9.88 -24.18 -18.36
CA VAL A 274 9.30 -24.01 -17.04
C VAL A 274 10.41 -24.14 -16.00
N GLU A 275 10.49 -23.19 -15.10
CA GLU A 275 11.49 -23.15 -14.03
C GLU A 275 10.82 -22.88 -12.69
N LEU A 276 11.36 -23.48 -11.64
CA LEU A 276 11.01 -23.14 -10.28
C LEU A 276 12.11 -22.20 -9.75
N LEU A 277 11.73 -20.97 -9.41
CA LEU A 277 12.68 -20.02 -8.84
C LEU A 277 13.25 -20.56 -7.52
N GLY A 278 14.55 -20.37 -7.31
CA GLY A 278 15.23 -20.80 -6.08
C GLY A 278 15.68 -22.26 -6.05
N GLN A 279 15.54 -23.00 -7.14
CA GLN A 279 15.97 -24.41 -7.21
C GLN A 279 17.46 -24.60 -6.86
N ASP A 280 18.31 -23.62 -7.17
CA ASP A 280 19.74 -23.61 -6.87
C ASP A 280 20.11 -23.01 -5.51
N ARG A 281 19.13 -22.44 -4.79
CA ARG A 281 19.30 -21.86 -3.49
C ARG A 281 18.60 -22.71 -2.44
N ARG A 282 19.29 -23.04 -1.36
CA ARG A 282 18.70 -23.73 -0.20
C ARG A 282 17.70 -22.78 0.48
N VAL A 283 16.47 -22.72 0.00
CA VAL A 283 15.35 -22.19 0.76
C VAL A 283 15.04 -23.22 1.82
N ARG A 284 15.17 -22.85 3.08
CA ARG A 284 15.08 -23.74 4.25
C ARG A 284 13.73 -24.39 4.33
N ASP A 285 13.05 -24.97 3.68
CA ASP A 285 11.81 -25.77 3.73
C ASP A 285 11.17 -26.12 2.37
N LEU A 286 11.65 -25.54 1.28
CA LEU A 286 11.14 -25.90 -0.06
C LEU A 286 12.08 -26.83 -0.86
N SER A 287 13.29 -27.11 -0.34
CA SER A 287 14.38 -27.75 -1.06
C SER A 287 14.20 -29.24 -1.33
N GLU A 288 13.20 -29.90 -0.77
CA GLU A 288 12.92 -31.31 -1.05
C GLU A 288 11.75 -31.55 -2.04
N GLN A 289 11.15 -30.47 -2.57
CA GLN A 289 9.96 -30.60 -3.40
C GLN A 289 10.25 -30.23 -4.85
N LEU A 290 10.57 -31.22 -5.65
CA LEU A 290 10.50 -31.10 -7.10
C LEU A 290 9.02 -30.91 -7.47
N ILE A 291 8.65 -29.73 -7.95
CA ILE A 291 7.30 -29.46 -8.43
C ILE A 291 7.28 -29.72 -9.93
N GLU A 292 6.53 -30.72 -10.33
CA GLU A 292 6.26 -31.00 -11.74
C GLU A 292 5.11 -30.11 -12.21
N VAL A 293 5.39 -29.19 -13.14
CA VAL A 293 4.34 -28.38 -13.76
C VAL A 293 3.75 -29.18 -14.92
N VAL A 294 2.49 -29.53 -14.80
CA VAL A 294 1.76 -30.30 -15.83
C VAL A 294 0.72 -29.39 -16.47
N LYS A 295 0.81 -29.23 -17.79
CA LYS A 295 -0.27 -28.65 -18.60
C LYS A 295 -1.36 -29.71 -18.72
N GLU A 296 -2.55 -29.48 -18.16
CA GLU A 296 -3.69 -30.34 -18.45
C GLU A 296 -4.10 -30.21 -19.94
N ARG A 297 -4.32 -31.35 -20.57
CA ARG A 297 -4.79 -31.44 -21.96
C ARG A 297 -6.30 -31.25 -22.02
#